data_d792b31e1229e54889ccce67dca8eac2
#
_entry.id   d792b31e1229e54889ccce67dca8eac2
#
_cell.length_a   1.000
_cell.length_b   1.000
_cell.length_c   1.000
_cell.angle_alpha   90.00
_cell.angle_beta   90.00
_cell.angle_gamma   90.00
#
_symmetry.space_group_name_H-M   'P 1'
#
loop_
_entity.id
_entity.type
_entity.pdbx_description
1 polymer ?
#
loop_
_entity_poly.entity_id
_entity_poly.type
_entity_poly.pdbx_seq_one_letter_code
_entity_poly.pdbx_strand_id
1 'polypeptide(L)'
;RVRRQRQMCIRDRNGNPTVPPQGAPPKKEKKDAKEEVHYPLYNGMSVGLDLWGIGSSVFGGDFLSSEVAVDVNLKNRFFPIAELGYGSTDTWSDKGIHYKSNAPYFRIGMDYNTLYKKQHGHMLLVGLRYGVSSFKYDVDALGLDDPIYGGIVGNPNLDDEIWGGSLPYNHKGMKGSMQWAEFCVGIRAHVWKALYMGWSLRFKFKLSASANEYGAPWYVPGFGKYGSNTMGVTYTITYKLPL
;
A
#
# COMPACT_ATOMS: atom_id res chain seq x y z
N ARG A 1 7.42 40.65 -20.42
CA ARG A 1 7.55 42.13 -20.26
C ARG A 1 8.80 42.41 -19.46
N VAL A 2 9.90 42.79 -20.13
CA VAL A 2 11.17 43.18 -19.50
C VAL A 2 11.04 44.65 -19.10
N ARG A 3 11.05 44.91 -17.77
CA ARG A 3 11.12 46.29 -17.26
C ARG A 3 12.54 46.80 -17.44
N ARG A 4 12.79 47.71 -18.38
CA ARG A 4 14.02 48.49 -18.48
C ARG A 4 14.06 49.44 -17.26
N GLN A 5 14.96 49.20 -16.33
CA GLN A 5 15.33 50.20 -15.33
C GLN A 5 16.06 51.37 -16.02
N ARG A 6 15.47 52.54 -15.91
CA ARG A 6 16.17 53.78 -16.34
C ARG A 6 17.25 54.08 -15.31
N GLN A 7 18.50 54.01 -15.72
CA GLN A 7 19.62 54.51 -14.93
C GLN A 7 19.53 56.05 -14.87
N MET A 8 19.30 56.59 -13.65
CA MET A 8 19.48 58.04 -13.40
C MET A 8 20.97 58.31 -13.33
N CYS A 9 21.47 59.05 -14.29
CA CYS A 9 22.83 59.63 -14.23
C CYS A 9 22.80 60.77 -13.22
N ILE A 10 23.41 60.58 -12.06
CA ILE A 10 23.67 61.66 -11.07
C ILE A 10 24.96 62.36 -11.54
N ARG A 11 24.88 63.65 -11.80
CA ARG A 11 26.07 64.53 -12.12
C ARG A 11 26.51 65.19 -10.85
N ASP A 12 27.85 65.28 -10.65
CA ASP A 12 28.44 66.05 -9.55
C ASP A 12 28.27 67.54 -9.80
N ARG A 13 28.67 68.36 -8.79
CA ARG A 13 28.59 69.83 -8.84
C ARG A 13 29.40 70.47 -9.98
N ASN A 14 30.32 69.73 -10.60
CA ASN A 14 31.19 70.16 -11.69
C ASN A 14 30.74 69.57 -13.05
N GLY A 15 29.57 68.91 -13.13
CA GLY A 15 28.98 68.44 -14.39
C GLY A 15 29.52 67.10 -14.91
N ASN A 16 30.43 66.46 -14.19
CA ASN A 16 30.99 65.16 -14.60
C ASN A 16 30.06 63.99 -14.19
N PRO A 17 29.89 62.97 -15.06
CA PRO A 17 29.10 61.82 -14.71
C PRO A 17 29.81 60.97 -13.67
N THR A 18 29.29 60.90 -12.46
CA THR A 18 29.74 59.94 -11.45
C THR A 18 29.20 58.58 -11.76
N VAL A 19 30.06 57.67 -12.16
CA VAL A 19 29.73 56.27 -12.23
C VAL A 19 29.68 55.72 -10.79
N PRO A 20 28.53 55.22 -10.30
CA PRO A 20 28.53 54.58 -9.00
C PRO A 20 29.52 53.41 -9.02
N PRO A 21 30.26 53.16 -7.91
CA PRO A 21 31.16 52.01 -7.89
C PRO A 21 30.37 50.76 -8.16
N GLN A 22 30.79 50.01 -9.20
CA GLN A 22 30.20 48.72 -9.50
C GLN A 22 30.34 47.87 -8.26
N GLY A 23 29.21 47.66 -7.56
CA GLY A 23 29.14 46.75 -6.45
C GLY A 23 29.68 45.39 -6.90
N ALA A 24 30.64 44.89 -6.16
CA ALA A 24 31.15 43.55 -6.39
C ALA A 24 29.97 42.60 -6.58
N PRO A 25 30.03 41.68 -7.56
CA PRO A 25 28.94 40.73 -7.77
C PRO A 25 28.63 40.08 -6.42
N PRO A 26 27.33 39.89 -6.08
CA PRO A 26 26.97 39.29 -4.80
C PRO A 26 27.73 37.98 -4.70
N LYS A 27 28.57 37.84 -3.68
CA LYS A 27 29.21 36.59 -3.34
C LYS A 27 28.07 35.60 -3.25
N LYS A 28 28.04 34.62 -4.19
CA LYS A 28 27.16 33.46 -4.06
C LYS A 28 27.49 32.88 -2.69
N GLU A 29 26.60 33.10 -1.72
CA GLU A 29 26.65 32.40 -0.46
C GLU A 29 26.85 30.93 -0.81
N LYS A 30 28.00 30.39 -0.43
CA LYS A 30 28.21 28.96 -0.43
C LYS A 30 27.08 28.43 0.40
N LYS A 31 26.08 27.77 -0.21
CA LYS A 31 25.11 26.98 0.51
C LYS A 31 25.94 26.10 1.43
N ASP A 32 25.86 26.39 2.73
CA ASP A 32 26.54 25.61 3.75
C ASP A 32 26.40 24.15 3.38
N ALA A 33 27.54 23.49 3.19
CA ALA A 33 27.56 22.06 2.91
C ALA A 33 26.87 21.42 4.13
N LYS A 34 25.59 21.02 3.96
CA LYS A 34 24.85 20.34 5.01
C LYS A 34 25.71 19.14 5.37
N GLU A 35 26.15 19.10 6.62
CA GLU A 35 26.90 17.96 7.16
C GLU A 35 26.15 16.69 6.77
N GLU A 36 26.79 15.81 6.00
CA GLU A 36 26.20 14.52 5.64
C GLU A 36 26.15 13.69 6.91
N VAL A 37 24.95 13.51 7.44
CA VAL A 37 24.74 12.66 8.61
C VAL A 37 25.13 11.25 8.25
N HIS A 38 26.17 10.76 8.89
CA HIS A 38 26.65 9.40 8.72
C HIS A 38 25.89 8.47 9.66
N TYR A 39 24.96 7.69 9.11
CA TYR A 39 24.24 6.66 9.87
C TYR A 39 25.05 5.35 9.91
N PRO A 40 25.07 4.63 11.05
CA PRO A 40 25.67 3.30 11.14
C PRO A 40 24.97 2.34 10.15
N LEU A 41 25.67 1.27 9.77
CA LEU A 41 25.11 0.25 8.87
C LEU A 41 23.78 -0.31 9.41
N TYR A 42 23.77 -0.69 10.68
CA TYR A 42 22.59 -1.11 11.42
C TYR A 42 22.12 0.06 12.32
N ASN A 43 20.90 0.51 12.12
CA ASN A 43 20.32 1.64 12.86
C ASN A 43 19.01 1.23 13.60
N GLY A 44 18.90 -0.04 13.96
CA GLY A 44 17.80 -0.58 14.73
C GLY A 44 16.79 -1.37 13.92
N MET A 45 15.86 -1.99 14.62
CA MET A 45 14.76 -2.79 14.10
C MET A 45 13.44 -2.19 14.56
N SER A 46 12.40 -2.34 13.76
CA SER A 46 11.06 -1.85 14.10
C SER A 46 10.02 -2.93 13.88
N VAL A 47 8.96 -2.89 14.69
CA VAL A 47 7.79 -3.74 14.55
C VAL A 47 6.58 -2.85 14.29
N GLY A 48 5.82 -3.16 13.25
CA GLY A 48 4.63 -2.44 12.84
C GLY A 48 3.37 -3.30 12.89
N LEU A 49 2.24 -2.66 13.14
CA LEU A 49 0.90 -3.26 13.07
C LEU A 49 0.07 -2.47 12.06
N ASP A 50 -0.59 -3.16 11.14
CA ASP A 50 -1.57 -2.54 10.24
C ASP A 50 -2.93 -2.50 10.90
N LEU A 51 -3.45 -1.29 11.08
CA LEU A 51 -4.76 -1.03 11.69
C LEU A 51 -5.86 -0.84 10.66
N TRP A 52 -5.52 -0.56 9.39
CA TRP A 52 -6.52 -0.25 8.36
C TRP A 52 -7.44 -1.44 8.10
N GLY A 53 -6.87 -2.62 8.00
CA GLY A 53 -7.64 -3.84 7.73
C GLY A 53 -8.60 -4.21 8.87
N ILE A 54 -8.22 -3.97 10.12
CA ILE A 54 -9.09 -4.13 11.28
C ILE A 54 -10.17 -3.05 11.28
N GLY A 55 -9.79 -1.79 11.03
CA GLY A 55 -10.71 -0.67 10.99
C GLY A 55 -11.77 -0.82 9.90
N SER A 56 -11.38 -1.22 8.69
CA SER A 56 -12.31 -1.37 7.58
C SER A 56 -13.42 -2.40 7.88
N SER A 57 -13.12 -3.49 8.58
CA SER A 57 -14.11 -4.47 9.00
C SER A 57 -15.10 -3.92 10.05
N VAL A 58 -14.62 -3.11 10.98
CA VAL A 58 -15.48 -2.46 11.99
C VAL A 58 -16.44 -1.46 11.36
N PHE A 59 -16.04 -0.82 10.26
CA PHE A 59 -16.88 0.14 9.51
C PHE A 59 -17.77 -0.53 8.43
N GLY A 60 -17.97 -1.84 8.50
CA GLY A 60 -18.87 -2.57 7.59
C GLY A 60 -18.24 -3.04 6.30
N GLY A 61 -16.92 -3.14 6.25
CA GLY A 61 -16.22 -3.76 5.11
C GLY A 61 -16.28 -5.28 5.17
N ASP A 62 -16.44 -5.90 4.00
CA ASP A 62 -16.55 -7.37 3.84
C ASP A 62 -15.23 -8.11 4.12
N PHE A 63 -14.16 -7.39 4.39
CA PHE A 63 -12.81 -7.94 4.51
C PHE A 63 -12.17 -7.54 5.82
N LEU A 64 -11.81 -8.53 6.60
CA LEU A 64 -10.96 -8.37 7.78
C LEU A 64 -9.53 -8.73 7.41
N SER A 65 -8.59 -7.84 7.66
CA SER A 65 -7.17 -8.17 7.59
C SER A 65 -6.42 -7.62 8.80
N SER A 66 -5.45 -8.36 9.28
CA SER A 66 -4.52 -7.93 10.32
C SER A 66 -3.12 -8.33 9.90
N GLU A 67 -2.16 -7.43 10.10
CA GLU A 67 -0.81 -7.62 9.59
C GLU A 67 0.21 -7.11 10.59
N VAL A 68 1.21 -7.92 10.83
CA VAL A 68 2.42 -7.58 11.59
C VAL A 68 3.57 -7.47 10.62
N ALA A 69 4.31 -6.37 10.70
CA ALA A 69 5.49 -6.10 9.90
C ALA A 69 6.71 -5.98 10.80
N VAL A 70 7.83 -6.51 10.34
CA VAL A 70 9.14 -6.33 10.97
C VAL A 70 10.08 -5.76 9.93
N ASP A 71 10.69 -4.62 10.22
CA ASP A 71 11.69 -4.00 9.35
C ASP A 71 13.00 -3.72 10.08
N VAL A 72 14.09 -3.77 9.31
CA VAL A 72 15.45 -3.48 9.78
C VAL A 72 15.95 -2.21 9.11
N ASN A 73 16.35 -1.22 9.89
CA ASN A 73 16.87 0.04 9.38
C ASN A 73 18.36 -0.09 9.04
N LEU A 74 18.71 -0.03 7.77
CA LEU A 74 20.08 -0.03 7.27
C LEU A 74 20.45 1.36 6.75
N LYS A 75 21.37 2.05 7.43
CA LYS A 75 21.86 3.39 7.08
C LYS A 75 20.76 4.44 6.94
N ASN A 76 19.61 4.27 7.60
CA ASN A 76 18.43 5.10 7.43
C ASN A 76 17.93 5.22 5.97
N ARG A 77 18.43 4.36 5.09
CA ARG A 77 18.17 4.38 3.65
C ARG A 77 17.42 3.16 3.15
N PHE A 78 17.81 1.96 3.59
CA PHE A 78 17.20 0.71 3.17
C PHE A 78 16.52 0.04 4.36
N PHE A 79 15.32 -0.47 4.13
CA PHE A 79 14.50 -1.14 5.13
C PHE A 79 14.04 -2.49 4.57
N PRO A 80 14.86 -3.56 4.67
CA PRO A 80 14.35 -4.91 4.47
C PRO A 80 13.18 -5.15 5.39
N ILE A 81 12.07 -5.68 4.85
CA ILE A 81 10.82 -5.86 5.57
C ILE A 81 10.26 -7.25 5.33
N ALA A 82 9.73 -7.84 6.39
CA ALA A 82 8.95 -9.06 6.35
C ALA A 82 7.60 -8.80 7.03
N GLU A 83 6.52 -9.26 6.40
CA GLU A 83 5.16 -9.06 6.87
C GLU A 83 4.43 -10.40 6.93
N LEU A 84 3.76 -10.64 8.05
CA LEU A 84 2.86 -11.77 8.24
C LEU A 84 1.47 -11.23 8.53
N GLY A 85 0.51 -11.65 7.75
CA GLY A 85 -0.86 -11.21 7.91
C GLY A 85 -1.85 -12.38 7.86
N TYR A 86 -3.06 -12.09 8.32
CA TYR A 86 -4.19 -12.99 8.25
C TYR A 86 -5.36 -12.24 7.62
N GLY A 87 -5.94 -12.81 6.58
CA GLY A 87 -7.10 -12.26 5.89
C GLY A 87 -8.30 -13.19 6.02
N SER A 88 -9.48 -12.60 6.24
CA SER A 88 -10.76 -13.30 6.30
C SER A 88 -11.82 -12.51 5.56
N THR A 89 -12.67 -13.21 4.84
CA THR A 89 -13.88 -12.66 4.22
C THR A 89 -15.02 -13.64 4.42
N ASP A 90 -16.20 -13.11 4.64
CA ASP A 90 -17.46 -13.86 4.77
C ASP A 90 -18.57 -12.92 4.29
N THR A 91 -18.94 -13.04 3.01
CA THR A 91 -19.80 -12.05 2.37
C THR A 91 -20.77 -12.69 1.38
N TRP A 92 -21.93 -12.05 1.23
CA TRP A 92 -22.95 -12.38 0.25
C TRP A 92 -22.91 -11.41 -0.92
N SER A 93 -23.00 -11.94 -2.13
CA SER A 93 -23.21 -11.08 -3.30
C SER A 93 -24.69 -10.75 -3.46
N ASP A 94 -24.97 -9.67 -4.19
CA ASP A 94 -26.34 -9.27 -4.55
C ASP A 94 -27.08 -10.38 -5.36
N LYS A 95 -26.34 -11.32 -5.91
CA LYS A 95 -26.85 -12.46 -6.69
C LYS A 95 -27.10 -13.72 -5.82
N GLY A 96 -27.05 -13.62 -4.49
CA GLY A 96 -27.28 -14.73 -3.58
C GLY A 96 -26.14 -15.75 -3.52
N ILE A 97 -24.93 -15.37 -3.89
CA ILE A 97 -23.74 -16.21 -3.75
C ILE A 97 -23.02 -15.82 -2.46
N HIS A 98 -22.82 -16.81 -1.60
CA HIS A 98 -22.04 -16.69 -0.38
C HIS A 98 -20.61 -17.12 -0.64
N TYR A 99 -19.66 -16.27 -0.28
CA TYR A 99 -18.23 -16.55 -0.38
C TYR A 99 -17.57 -16.43 0.98
N LYS A 100 -16.82 -17.45 1.36
CA LYS A 100 -16.06 -17.48 2.60
C LYS A 100 -14.64 -17.94 2.33
N SER A 101 -13.66 -17.19 2.86
CA SER A 101 -12.25 -17.53 2.78
C SER A 101 -11.50 -16.97 3.96
N ASN A 102 -10.57 -17.74 4.51
CA ASN A 102 -9.65 -17.27 5.54
C ASN A 102 -8.30 -17.96 5.37
N ALA A 103 -7.22 -17.20 5.46
CA ALA A 103 -5.88 -17.76 5.46
C ALA A 103 -4.83 -16.75 5.91
N PRO A 104 -3.67 -17.24 6.39
CA PRO A 104 -2.48 -16.44 6.53
C PRO A 104 -1.88 -16.11 5.17
N TYR A 105 -1.14 -15.02 5.12
CA TYR A 105 -0.30 -14.63 3.99
C TYR A 105 1.04 -14.07 4.48
N PHE A 106 2.03 -14.20 3.64
CA PHE A 106 3.38 -13.72 3.92
C PHE A 106 3.86 -12.80 2.81
N ARG A 107 4.60 -11.76 3.19
CA ARG A 107 5.25 -10.84 2.26
C ARG A 107 6.67 -10.54 2.72
N ILE A 108 7.56 -10.42 1.76
CA ILE A 108 8.95 -10.01 1.97
C ILE A 108 9.31 -8.96 0.93
N GLY A 109 10.13 -8.00 1.33
CA GLY A 109 10.53 -6.95 0.42
C GLY A 109 11.56 -5.99 0.99
N MET A 110 11.68 -4.86 0.34
CA MET A 110 12.59 -3.79 0.74
C MET A 110 11.95 -2.44 0.45
N ASP A 111 12.00 -1.56 1.44
CA ASP A 111 11.63 -0.16 1.31
C ASP A 111 12.89 0.72 1.24
N TYR A 112 12.86 1.73 0.39
CA TYR A 112 13.89 2.75 0.24
C TYR A 112 13.36 4.07 0.79
N ASN A 113 14.10 4.68 1.72
CA ASN A 113 13.76 5.99 2.25
C ASN A 113 14.36 7.09 1.35
N THR A 114 13.52 7.82 0.65
CA THR A 114 13.94 8.91 -0.24
C THR A 114 14.42 10.14 0.54
N LEU A 115 14.03 10.26 1.82
CA LEU A 115 14.39 11.36 2.71
C LEU A 115 15.58 11.03 3.62
N TYR A 116 16.38 10.02 3.33
CA TYR A 116 17.47 9.54 4.19
C TYR A 116 18.51 10.61 4.59
N LYS A 117 18.65 11.68 3.80
CA LYS A 117 19.54 12.82 4.08
C LYS A 117 18.92 13.87 5.01
N LYS A 118 17.63 13.77 5.33
CA LYS A 118 16.93 14.75 6.17
C LYS A 118 16.87 14.25 7.61
N GLN A 119 17.19 15.15 8.56
CA GLN A 119 17.26 14.83 10.00
C GLN A 119 15.90 14.90 10.73
N HIS A 120 14.77 15.00 10.00
CA HIS A 120 13.47 15.29 10.64
C HIS A 120 12.76 14.07 11.26
N GLY A 121 13.36 12.87 11.20
CA GLY A 121 12.71 11.65 11.69
C GLY A 121 11.55 11.15 10.84
N HIS A 122 11.08 11.92 9.87
CA HIS A 122 10.05 11.52 8.91
C HIS A 122 10.67 10.82 7.71
N MET A 123 9.99 9.80 7.19
CA MET A 123 10.47 8.98 6.08
C MET A 123 9.43 8.96 4.96
N LEU A 124 9.90 9.08 3.73
CA LEU A 124 9.12 8.78 2.53
C LEU A 124 9.69 7.50 1.94
N LEU A 125 8.91 6.44 2.01
CA LEU A 125 9.31 5.09 1.66
C LEU A 125 8.77 4.72 0.28
N VAL A 126 9.62 4.15 -0.54
CA VAL A 126 9.25 3.54 -1.82
C VAL A 126 9.80 2.12 -1.81
N GLY A 127 8.95 1.13 -2.01
CA GLY A 127 9.34 -0.25 -1.84
C GLY A 127 8.76 -1.22 -2.85
N LEU A 128 9.39 -2.37 -2.88
CA LEU A 128 8.93 -3.53 -3.64
C LEU A 128 8.76 -4.70 -2.67
N ARG A 129 7.69 -5.46 -2.86
CA ARG A 129 7.39 -6.65 -2.06
C ARG A 129 6.95 -7.80 -2.95
N TYR A 130 7.23 -8.99 -2.47
CA TYR A 130 6.72 -10.23 -3.02
C TYR A 130 5.83 -10.90 -1.98
N GLY A 131 4.62 -11.26 -2.37
CA GLY A 131 3.62 -11.84 -1.49
C GLY A 131 3.19 -13.22 -1.95
N VAL A 132 2.86 -14.05 -0.97
CA VAL A 132 2.33 -15.41 -1.19
C VAL A 132 1.18 -15.67 -0.23
N SER A 133 0.17 -16.37 -0.73
CA SER A 133 -0.93 -16.90 0.08
C SER A 133 -1.36 -18.26 -0.45
N SER A 134 -1.63 -19.18 0.48
CA SER A 134 -2.28 -20.45 0.20
C SER A 134 -3.52 -20.53 1.07
N PHE A 135 -4.68 -20.65 0.48
CA PHE A 135 -5.96 -20.48 1.14
C PHE A 135 -6.96 -21.53 0.73
N LYS A 136 -7.99 -21.67 1.56
CA LYS A 136 -9.19 -22.41 1.22
C LYS A 136 -10.35 -21.45 1.13
N TYR A 137 -11.31 -21.77 0.29
CA TYR A 137 -12.51 -20.98 0.13
C TYR A 137 -13.73 -21.86 -0.08
N ASP A 138 -14.86 -21.36 0.38
CA ASP A 138 -16.16 -21.98 0.27
C ASP A 138 -17.04 -21.08 -0.60
N VAL A 139 -17.83 -21.68 -1.47
CA VAL A 139 -18.81 -20.97 -2.28
C VAL A 139 -20.12 -21.71 -2.19
N ASP A 140 -21.13 -21.04 -1.67
CA ASP A 140 -22.49 -21.53 -1.55
C ASP A 140 -23.40 -20.57 -2.35
N ALA A 141 -24.23 -21.12 -3.26
CA ALA A 141 -25.28 -20.34 -3.90
C ALA A 141 -26.62 -20.69 -3.26
N LEU A 142 -27.41 -19.66 -2.92
CA LEU A 142 -28.80 -19.84 -2.56
C LEU A 142 -29.54 -20.38 -3.79
N GLY A 143 -30.16 -21.54 -3.64
CA GLY A 143 -31.09 -22.03 -4.64
C GLY A 143 -32.31 -21.10 -4.71
N LEU A 144 -32.65 -20.66 -5.89
CA LEU A 144 -33.92 -19.97 -6.11
C LEU A 144 -35.03 -21.02 -5.99
N ASP A 145 -35.89 -20.90 -4.99
CA ASP A 145 -37.11 -21.68 -4.85
C ASP A 145 -38.19 -21.07 -5.76
N ASP A 146 -38.45 -21.71 -6.89
CA ASP A 146 -39.54 -21.29 -7.77
C ASP A 146 -40.82 -22.04 -7.36
N PRO A 147 -41.79 -21.34 -6.75
CA PRO A 147 -43.03 -21.97 -6.30
C PRO A 147 -43.90 -22.54 -7.44
N ILE A 148 -43.63 -22.22 -8.72
CA ILE A 148 -44.41 -22.62 -9.84
C ILE A 148 -43.83 -23.86 -10.55
N TYR A 149 -42.52 -23.95 -10.67
CA TYR A 149 -41.84 -25.03 -11.42
C TYR A 149 -41.05 -26.00 -10.56
N GLY A 150 -41.15 -25.89 -9.26
CA GLY A 150 -40.68 -26.86 -8.25
C GLY A 150 -39.21 -27.24 -8.34
N GLY A 151 -38.52 -27.10 -7.23
CA GLY A 151 -37.19 -27.61 -7.03
C GLY A 151 -36.10 -26.53 -7.11
N ILE A 152 -35.28 -26.53 -6.06
CA ILE A 152 -34.13 -25.67 -5.90
C ILE A 152 -33.15 -25.98 -7.03
N VAL A 153 -33.02 -25.09 -7.98
CA VAL A 153 -32.07 -25.20 -9.06
C VAL A 153 -31.20 -23.94 -9.10
N GLY A 154 -29.95 -24.03 -8.67
CA GLY A 154 -29.03 -22.89 -8.62
C GLY A 154 -27.83 -23.11 -9.56
N ASN A 155 -27.60 -22.22 -10.51
CA ASN A 155 -26.38 -22.17 -11.28
C ASN A 155 -25.52 -20.97 -10.84
N PRO A 156 -24.27 -21.16 -10.34
CA PRO A 156 -23.40 -20.05 -9.98
C PRO A 156 -22.85 -19.27 -11.17
N ASN A 157 -22.89 -19.85 -12.39
CA ASN A 157 -22.63 -19.19 -13.65
C ASN A 157 -23.90 -18.56 -14.18
N LEU A 158 -24.36 -17.50 -13.59
CA LEU A 158 -25.61 -16.81 -13.89
C LEU A 158 -25.64 -16.07 -15.25
N ASP A 159 -24.77 -16.40 -16.17
CA ASP A 159 -24.78 -15.87 -17.53
C ASP A 159 -25.65 -16.71 -18.50
N ASP A 160 -26.22 -17.82 -18.02
CA ASP A 160 -27.17 -18.59 -18.82
C ASP A 160 -28.57 -17.95 -18.75
N GLU A 161 -28.91 -17.23 -19.80
CA GLU A 161 -30.27 -16.73 -20.08
C GLU A 161 -31.29 -17.84 -20.37
N ILE A 162 -30.93 -19.10 -20.22
CA ILE A 162 -31.79 -20.26 -20.55
C ILE A 162 -32.65 -20.61 -19.34
N TRP A 163 -33.91 -20.62 -19.57
CA TRP A 163 -35.01 -21.08 -18.74
C TRP A 163 -34.70 -22.43 -18.08
N GLY A 164 -34.22 -22.46 -16.93
CA GLY A 164 -33.98 -23.70 -16.24
C GLY A 164 -33.34 -23.42 -14.93
N GLY A 165 -34.05 -23.64 -13.94
CA GLY A 165 -33.69 -23.51 -12.59
C GLY A 165 -32.22 -23.71 -12.26
N SER A 166 -31.72 -22.98 -11.30
CA SER A 166 -30.35 -23.06 -10.87
C SER A 166 -30.11 -24.26 -9.95
N LEU A 167 -29.16 -25.13 -10.30
CA LEU A 167 -28.69 -26.17 -9.38
C LEU A 167 -27.99 -25.54 -8.17
N PRO A 168 -28.28 -26.03 -6.96
CA PRO A 168 -27.56 -25.53 -5.79
C PRO A 168 -26.07 -25.81 -5.96
N TYR A 169 -25.29 -24.77 -5.96
CA TYR A 169 -23.83 -24.84 -6.01
C TYR A 169 -23.29 -24.73 -4.59
N ASN A 170 -22.78 -25.83 -4.07
CA ASN A 170 -22.22 -25.84 -2.72
C ASN A 170 -20.88 -26.58 -2.76
N HIS A 171 -19.82 -25.80 -2.87
CA HIS A 171 -18.45 -26.32 -2.86
C HIS A 171 -17.67 -25.76 -1.69
N LYS A 172 -17.24 -26.65 -0.80
CA LYS A 172 -16.49 -26.32 0.41
C LYS A 172 -15.07 -26.83 0.36
N GLY A 173 -14.16 -26.07 0.99
CA GLY A 173 -12.76 -26.45 1.13
C GLY A 173 -11.98 -26.43 -0.19
N MET A 174 -12.41 -25.66 -1.18
CA MET A 174 -11.69 -25.47 -2.42
C MET A 174 -10.33 -24.83 -2.13
N LYS A 175 -9.27 -25.37 -2.72
CA LYS A 175 -7.90 -24.89 -2.49
C LYS A 175 -7.49 -23.93 -3.57
N GLY A 176 -6.85 -22.83 -3.17
CA GLY A 176 -6.24 -21.86 -4.05
C GLY A 176 -4.89 -21.41 -3.52
N SER A 177 -4.06 -20.94 -4.41
CA SER A 177 -2.81 -20.27 -4.07
C SER A 177 -2.56 -19.10 -5.00
N MET A 178 -1.90 -18.05 -4.49
CA MET A 178 -1.55 -16.89 -5.29
C MET A 178 -0.19 -16.35 -4.88
N GLN A 179 0.55 -15.88 -5.88
CA GLN A 179 1.80 -15.16 -5.75
C GLN A 179 1.65 -13.82 -6.47
N TRP A 180 2.16 -12.76 -5.86
CA TRP A 180 2.04 -11.42 -6.42
C TRP A 180 3.24 -10.56 -6.08
N ALA A 181 3.46 -9.53 -6.89
CA ALA A 181 4.39 -8.44 -6.60
C ALA A 181 3.62 -7.21 -6.14
N GLU A 182 4.22 -6.43 -5.23
CA GLU A 182 3.66 -5.15 -4.80
C GLU A 182 4.66 -4.02 -5.01
N PHE A 183 4.17 -2.89 -5.51
CA PHE A 183 4.86 -1.61 -5.46
C PHE A 183 4.20 -0.76 -4.38
N CYS A 184 5.01 -0.27 -3.44
CA CYS A 184 4.54 0.45 -2.26
C CYS A 184 5.11 1.86 -2.23
N VAL A 185 4.25 2.83 -1.92
CA VAL A 185 4.67 4.21 -1.64
C VAL A 185 4.02 4.62 -0.33
N GLY A 186 4.81 5.07 0.64
CA GLY A 186 4.29 5.40 1.96
C GLY A 186 5.06 6.49 2.66
N ILE A 187 4.40 7.08 3.64
CA ILE A 187 4.98 8.06 4.54
C ILE A 187 4.96 7.46 5.94
N ARG A 188 6.10 7.52 6.63
CA ARG A 188 6.23 7.16 8.04
C ARG A 188 6.65 8.41 8.81
N ALA A 189 5.78 8.88 9.68
CA ALA A 189 5.99 10.07 10.51
C ALA A 189 6.41 9.67 11.92
N HIS A 190 7.45 10.30 12.44
CA HIS A 190 7.84 10.19 13.83
C HIS A 190 6.85 10.98 14.71
N VAL A 191 6.21 10.30 15.66
CA VAL A 191 5.20 10.92 16.53
C VAL A 191 5.73 11.15 17.92
N TRP A 192 6.28 10.13 18.57
CA TRP A 192 6.77 10.24 19.93
C TRP A 192 7.79 9.16 20.25
N LYS A 193 8.97 9.57 20.78
CA LYS A 193 10.07 8.66 21.18
C LYS A 193 10.37 7.60 20.10
N ALA A 194 9.96 6.36 20.34
CA ALA A 194 10.15 5.23 19.44
C ALA A 194 8.92 4.93 18.56
N LEU A 195 7.86 5.75 18.64
CA LEU A 195 6.59 5.52 17.97
C LEU A 195 6.51 6.29 16.65
N TYR A 196 6.14 5.57 15.60
CA TYR A 196 5.90 6.11 14.26
C TYR A 196 4.49 5.73 13.81
N MET A 197 3.88 6.59 13.02
CA MET A 197 2.63 6.33 12.31
C MET A 197 2.86 6.49 10.82
N GLY A 198 2.25 5.63 10.02
CA GLY A 198 2.47 5.62 8.59
C GLY A 198 1.22 5.31 7.79
N TRP A 199 1.18 5.87 6.59
CA TRP A 199 0.23 5.53 5.54
C TRP A 199 1.00 5.00 4.35
N SER A 200 0.50 3.96 3.71
CA SER A 200 1.05 3.51 2.44
C SER A 200 -0.03 3.11 1.45
N LEU A 201 0.27 3.40 0.19
CA LEU A 201 -0.46 2.90 -0.98
C LEU A 201 0.29 1.72 -1.54
N ARG A 202 -0.42 0.64 -1.83
CA ARG A 202 0.13 -0.60 -2.35
C ARG A 202 -0.53 -0.94 -3.66
N PHE A 203 0.25 -1.04 -4.72
CA PHE A 203 -0.18 -1.51 -6.03
C PHE A 203 0.27 -2.97 -6.17
N LYS A 204 -0.67 -3.88 -6.31
CA LYS A 204 -0.43 -5.32 -6.30
C LYS A 204 -0.69 -5.89 -7.69
N PHE A 205 0.23 -6.72 -8.16
CA PHE A 205 0.20 -7.33 -9.49
C PHE A 205 0.31 -8.84 -9.36
N LYS A 206 -0.70 -9.55 -9.86
CA LYS A 206 -0.71 -11.02 -9.87
C LYS A 206 0.42 -11.55 -10.74
N LEU A 207 1.28 -12.39 -10.18
CA LEU A 207 2.32 -13.11 -10.91
C LEU A 207 1.85 -14.51 -11.30
N SER A 208 1.31 -15.24 -10.34
CA SER A 208 0.80 -16.60 -10.56
C SER A 208 -0.38 -16.86 -9.63
N ALA A 209 -1.36 -17.61 -10.09
CA ALA A 209 -2.46 -18.08 -9.29
C ALA A 209 -2.86 -19.47 -9.71
N SER A 210 -3.18 -20.30 -8.73
CA SER A 210 -3.83 -21.60 -8.92
C SER A 210 -5.23 -21.50 -8.32
N ALA A 211 -6.24 -21.77 -9.11
CA ALA A 211 -7.61 -21.85 -8.68
C ALA A 211 -8.10 -23.30 -8.80
N ASN A 212 -9.20 -23.61 -8.12
CA ASN A 212 -9.84 -24.92 -8.25
C ASN A 212 -10.58 -25.02 -9.61
N GLU A 213 -10.77 -26.26 -10.09
CA GLU A 213 -11.49 -26.54 -11.33
C GLU A 213 -12.97 -26.09 -11.32
N TYR A 214 -13.55 -25.96 -10.13
CA TYR A 214 -14.92 -25.50 -9.94
C TYR A 214 -15.11 -23.99 -9.91
N GLY A 215 -14.05 -23.21 -10.04
CA GLY A 215 -14.14 -21.76 -10.14
C GLY A 215 -13.00 -20.98 -9.49
N ALA A 216 -12.82 -19.75 -9.93
CA ALA A 216 -11.83 -18.86 -9.39
C ALA A 216 -12.30 -18.26 -8.04
N PRO A 217 -11.39 -18.02 -7.09
CA PRO A 217 -11.74 -17.37 -5.85
C PRO A 217 -12.19 -15.91 -6.11
N TRP A 218 -13.08 -15.41 -5.29
CA TRP A 218 -13.51 -14.03 -5.38
C TRP A 218 -12.57 -13.07 -4.69
N TYR A 219 -12.03 -13.51 -3.56
CA TYR A 219 -11.10 -12.76 -2.74
C TYR A 219 -9.92 -13.64 -2.31
N VAL A 220 -8.74 -13.05 -2.31
CA VAL A 220 -7.50 -13.72 -1.90
C VAL A 220 -6.93 -13.00 -0.67
N PRO A 221 -6.73 -13.71 0.45
CA PRO A 221 -6.11 -13.15 1.65
C PRO A 221 -4.76 -12.48 1.34
N GLY A 222 -4.61 -11.23 1.77
CA GLY A 222 -3.41 -10.42 1.53
C GLY A 222 -3.36 -9.72 0.16
N PHE A 223 -3.92 -10.31 -0.89
CA PHE A 223 -3.99 -9.69 -2.20
C PHE A 223 -5.20 -8.76 -2.33
N GLY A 224 -6.40 -9.23 -1.99
CA GLY A 224 -7.66 -8.54 -2.14
C GLY A 224 -8.58 -9.19 -3.16
N LYS A 225 -9.40 -8.41 -3.87
CA LYS A 225 -10.29 -8.91 -4.91
C LYS A 225 -9.50 -9.62 -6.01
N TYR A 226 -9.93 -10.83 -6.38
CA TYR A 226 -9.25 -11.63 -7.40
C TYR A 226 -9.26 -10.90 -8.75
N GLY A 227 -8.09 -10.81 -9.37
CA GLY A 227 -7.91 -10.11 -10.65
C GLY A 227 -6.44 -10.06 -11.04
N SER A 228 -6.12 -9.33 -12.11
CA SER A 228 -4.74 -9.15 -12.56
C SER A 228 -3.97 -8.17 -11.67
N ASN A 229 -4.65 -7.14 -11.18
CA ASN A 229 -4.09 -6.12 -10.31
C ASN A 229 -5.13 -5.63 -9.29
N THR A 230 -4.65 -5.10 -8.18
CA THR A 230 -5.48 -4.46 -7.17
C THR A 230 -4.68 -3.37 -6.45
N MET A 231 -5.37 -2.47 -5.80
CA MET A 231 -4.78 -1.41 -5.00
C MET A 231 -5.26 -1.53 -3.56
N GLY A 232 -4.38 -1.24 -2.61
CA GLY A 232 -4.70 -1.22 -1.19
C GLY A 232 -4.11 -0.01 -0.49
N VAL A 233 -4.74 0.36 0.60
CA VAL A 233 -4.26 1.38 1.54
C VAL A 233 -3.94 0.68 2.85
N THR A 234 -2.88 1.09 3.52
CA THR A 234 -2.57 0.62 4.87
C THR A 234 -2.32 1.80 5.80
N TYR A 235 -2.68 1.63 7.04
CA TYR A 235 -2.36 2.56 8.13
C TYR A 235 -1.63 1.80 9.22
N THR A 236 -0.35 2.12 9.43
CA THR A 236 0.51 1.35 10.32
C THR A 236 0.93 2.16 11.53
N ILE A 237 0.94 1.51 12.68
CA ILE A 237 1.65 1.99 13.86
C ILE A 237 2.92 1.16 14.00
N THR A 238 4.06 1.83 14.04
CA THR A 238 5.38 1.19 14.08
C THR A 238 6.12 1.62 15.33
N TYR A 239 6.67 0.65 16.04
CA TYR A 239 7.51 0.87 17.22
C TYR A 239 8.95 0.48 16.93
N LYS A 240 9.89 1.43 17.09
CA LYS A 240 11.33 1.17 16.96
C LYS A 240 11.83 0.53 18.25
N LEU A 241 12.41 -0.68 18.13
CA LEU A 241 12.97 -1.39 19.27
C LEU A 241 14.23 -0.70 19.78
N PRO A 242 14.41 -0.61 21.09
CA PRO A 242 15.64 -0.09 21.72
C PRO A 242 16.72 -1.17 21.72
N LEU A 243 17.33 -1.40 20.56
CA LEU A 243 18.41 -2.39 20.37
C LEU A 243 19.71 -1.68 20.04
#